data_9975f45387697d907d64749a2024353c
#
_entry.id   9975f45387697d907d64749a2024353c
#
_cell.length_a   1.000
_cell.length_b   1.000
_cell.length_c   1.000
_cell.angle_alpha   90.00
_cell.angle_beta   90.00
_cell.angle_gamma   90.00
#
_symmetry.space_group_name_H-M   'P 1'
#
loop_
_entity.id
_entity.type
_entity.pdbx_description
1 polymer ?
#
loop_
_entity_poly.entity_id
_entity_poly.type
_entity_poly.pdbx_seq_one_letter_code
_entity_poly.pdbx_strand_id
1 'polypeptide(L)'
;LNDSLRALRFIYGYPLRYRREMVIATVIMFLGLLGNIAVPLLTRYAIDIGVLGGESSTLLMTSLGVLGAGVATTALLHIGKRMRFTVASKAVNDLREDLFRKLMNLGPADIAEASGGRALTRLVSDAVSVRGLTNGGLLELLNQLLVTLTMLVTALVIDPRTTLLAVIPMVFVVIGNFTVQLRLQRAFVELKSQFTKLLAGVGESLANINVVKSYGREAEASDRLNKVNQDHSARDGRMKRTYSRWEAILNVVGGLPTPIALWAGGQAVLNGTSTVGDLVAVVALVMMFQMSIHMLAMHTNGAFRSVVTAQRLLRVMDARSVITGRDGATDLPALGSLDATGIDVDIAGRRVLDKVGLHIEAGEVVALTGPTGSGKSTLLHVLARLRDPDGGSVTYDGVDARTYAPDALRRHIVCLPQRQWVFEGTLEDNIRFARPEATRDEVAQAATAAGLSHIPLDRRFGASTLDLSAGERQRIGLARALLVDPDVLLLDNPTANLDAETEAALLETVLRVRNGRTLVIASQQTAVTSYADRTISLAPRATAPDAVATLTGAAGLEGGKDS
;
A
#
# COMPACT_ATOMS: atom_id res chain seq x y z
N LEU A 1 -18.61 -0.43 -11.18
CA LEU A 1 -18.78 1.03 -11.07
C LEU A 1 -18.93 1.45 -9.61
N ASN A 2 -19.77 0.75 -8.82
CA ASN A 2 -19.99 1.04 -7.39
C ASN A 2 -18.72 0.98 -6.55
N ASP A 3 -17.86 -0.02 -6.76
CA ASP A 3 -16.60 -0.17 -6.01
C ASP A 3 -15.59 0.94 -6.33
N SER A 4 -15.57 1.41 -7.58
CA SER A 4 -14.71 2.52 -7.98
C SER A 4 -15.16 3.84 -7.35
N LEU A 5 -16.48 4.09 -7.31
CA LEU A 5 -17.06 5.27 -6.66
C LEU A 5 -16.84 5.24 -5.14
N ARG A 6 -17.01 4.06 -4.51
CA ARG A 6 -16.72 3.88 -3.08
C ARG A 6 -15.25 4.15 -2.77
N ALA A 7 -14.32 3.64 -3.59
CA ALA A 7 -12.90 3.87 -3.43
C ALA A 7 -12.51 5.35 -3.62
N LEU A 8 -13.11 6.03 -4.60
CA LEU A 8 -12.91 7.47 -4.77
C LEU A 8 -13.44 8.26 -3.57
N ARG A 9 -14.65 7.97 -3.11
CA ARG A 9 -15.24 8.62 -1.93
C ARG A 9 -14.38 8.42 -0.68
N PHE A 10 -13.83 7.23 -0.50
CA PHE A 10 -12.91 6.92 0.60
C PHE A 10 -11.67 7.83 0.55
N ILE A 11 -10.97 7.88 -0.59
CA ILE A 11 -9.73 8.64 -0.71
C ILE A 11 -9.97 10.15 -0.66
N TYR A 12 -11.02 10.65 -1.33
CA TYR A 12 -11.34 12.07 -1.26
C TYR A 12 -11.83 12.51 0.12
N GLY A 13 -12.25 11.59 0.97
CA GLY A 13 -12.58 11.86 2.38
C GLY A 13 -11.42 12.50 3.15
N TYR A 14 -10.16 12.12 2.86
CA TYR A 14 -8.99 12.66 3.56
C TYR A 14 -8.69 14.12 3.19
N PRO A 15 -8.52 14.51 1.92
CA PRO A 15 -8.35 15.93 1.57
C PRO A 15 -9.56 16.79 1.97
N LEU A 16 -10.77 16.25 1.95
CA LEU A 16 -11.99 16.98 2.36
C LEU A 16 -12.03 17.32 3.87
N ARG A 17 -11.20 16.68 4.71
CA ARG A 17 -10.98 17.14 6.09
C ARG A 17 -10.41 18.57 6.11
N TYR A 18 -9.66 18.95 5.09
CA TYR A 18 -9.01 20.27 4.89
C TYR A 18 -9.75 21.12 3.86
N ARG A 19 -11.10 21.02 3.79
CA ARG A 19 -11.93 21.65 2.74
C ARG A 19 -11.70 23.15 2.58
N ARG A 20 -11.48 23.89 3.68
CA ARG A 20 -11.24 25.35 3.62
C ARG A 20 -9.94 25.66 2.87
N GLU A 21 -8.84 25.02 3.24
CA GLU A 21 -7.54 25.18 2.59
C GLU A 21 -7.61 24.79 1.10
N MET A 22 -8.34 23.70 0.78
CA MET A 22 -8.53 23.25 -0.59
C MET A 22 -9.34 24.24 -1.43
N VAL A 23 -10.44 24.77 -0.91
CA VAL A 23 -11.26 25.76 -1.62
C VAL A 23 -10.44 27.02 -1.88
N ILE A 24 -9.75 27.55 -0.88
CA ILE A 24 -8.89 28.72 -1.01
C ILE A 24 -7.80 28.48 -2.08
N ALA A 25 -7.11 27.35 -2.03
CA ALA A 25 -6.10 26.99 -3.01
C ALA A 25 -6.66 26.89 -4.43
N THR A 26 -7.85 26.29 -4.58
CA THR A 26 -8.53 26.16 -5.89
C THR A 26 -8.95 27.52 -6.43
N VAL A 27 -9.51 28.41 -5.59
CA VAL A 27 -9.87 29.77 -6.00
C VAL A 27 -8.64 30.58 -6.41
N ILE A 28 -7.55 30.52 -5.62
CA ILE A 28 -6.30 31.19 -5.96
C ILE A 28 -5.75 30.69 -7.31
N MET A 29 -5.76 29.37 -7.51
CA MET A 29 -5.31 28.79 -8.79
C MET A 29 -6.21 29.21 -9.95
N PHE A 30 -7.53 29.24 -9.75
CA PHE A 30 -8.47 29.70 -10.78
C PHE A 30 -8.25 31.17 -11.14
N LEU A 31 -8.05 32.04 -10.16
CA LEU A 31 -7.71 33.44 -10.39
C LEU A 31 -6.37 33.59 -11.15
N GLY A 32 -5.36 32.79 -10.79
CA GLY A 32 -4.10 32.73 -11.53
C GLY A 32 -4.30 32.28 -12.98
N LEU A 33 -5.18 31.33 -13.24
CA LEU A 33 -5.46 30.86 -14.60
C LEU A 33 -6.24 31.90 -15.44
N LEU A 34 -7.12 32.68 -14.82
CA LEU A 34 -7.76 33.83 -15.50
C LEU A 34 -6.73 34.87 -15.94
N GLY A 35 -5.66 35.07 -15.18
CA GLY A 35 -4.54 35.94 -15.55
C GLY A 35 -3.85 35.52 -16.85
N ASN A 36 -3.82 34.22 -17.18
CA ASN A 36 -3.32 33.76 -18.47
C ASN A 36 -4.15 34.27 -19.66
N ILE A 37 -5.47 34.50 -19.48
CA ILE A 37 -6.35 35.06 -20.52
C ILE A 37 -6.17 36.55 -20.65
N ALA A 38 -5.82 37.23 -19.57
CA ALA A 38 -5.55 38.68 -19.59
C ALA A 38 -4.37 39.04 -20.51
N VAL A 39 -3.36 38.17 -20.62
CA VAL A 39 -2.18 38.41 -21.46
C VAL A 39 -2.55 38.57 -22.95
N PRO A 40 -3.24 37.66 -23.63
CA PRO A 40 -3.69 37.83 -25.02
C PRO A 40 -4.58 39.07 -25.20
N LEU A 41 -5.49 39.34 -24.25
CA LEU A 41 -6.38 40.50 -24.33
C LEU A 41 -5.64 41.84 -24.22
N LEU A 42 -4.69 41.94 -23.30
CA LEU A 42 -3.84 43.11 -23.17
C LEU A 42 -2.93 43.28 -24.40
N THR A 43 -2.43 42.18 -24.98
CA THR A 43 -1.63 42.18 -26.20
C THR A 43 -2.46 42.70 -27.39
N ARG A 44 -3.72 42.25 -27.51
CA ARG A 44 -4.67 42.78 -28.49
C ARG A 44 -4.75 44.31 -28.39
N TYR A 45 -5.04 44.81 -27.19
CA TYR A 45 -5.20 46.23 -26.94
C TYR A 45 -3.91 47.01 -27.21
N ALA A 46 -2.73 46.46 -26.86
CA ALA A 46 -1.42 47.03 -27.14
C ALA A 46 -1.18 47.20 -28.65
N ILE A 47 -1.60 46.23 -29.46
CA ILE A 47 -1.41 46.26 -30.91
C ILE A 47 -2.37 47.24 -31.55
N ASP A 48 -3.66 47.15 -31.26
CA ASP A 48 -4.70 47.91 -31.96
C ASP A 48 -4.63 49.41 -31.63
N ILE A 49 -4.40 49.80 -30.39
CA ILE A 49 -4.38 51.19 -29.96
C ILE A 49 -2.94 51.72 -29.82
N GLY A 50 -2.05 50.92 -29.21
CA GLY A 50 -0.68 51.33 -28.96
C GLY A 50 0.15 51.44 -30.24
N VAL A 51 0.16 50.34 -31.05
CA VAL A 51 1.00 50.29 -32.27
C VAL A 51 0.28 50.94 -33.45
N LEU A 52 -0.91 50.49 -33.79
CA LEU A 52 -1.65 50.98 -34.96
C LEU A 52 -2.28 52.34 -34.73
N GLY A 53 -2.68 52.68 -33.51
CA GLY A 53 -3.13 54.02 -33.12
C GLY A 53 -2.04 55.05 -32.88
N GLY A 54 -0.75 54.63 -32.83
CA GLY A 54 0.40 55.52 -32.64
C GLY A 54 0.57 56.07 -31.22
N GLU A 55 -0.11 55.49 -30.21
CA GLU A 55 -0.10 55.94 -28.82
C GLU A 55 0.98 55.23 -28.00
N SER A 56 2.17 55.86 -27.92
CA SER A 56 3.31 55.28 -27.17
C SER A 56 3.07 55.11 -25.67
N SER A 57 2.24 55.94 -25.04
CA SER A 57 1.85 55.82 -23.64
C SER A 57 0.98 54.57 -23.39
N THR A 58 0.02 54.33 -24.27
CA THR A 58 -0.85 53.14 -24.22
C THR A 58 -0.05 51.86 -24.44
N LEU A 59 0.91 51.88 -25.38
CA LEU A 59 1.81 50.75 -25.61
C LEU A 59 2.65 50.45 -24.37
N LEU A 60 3.22 51.46 -23.72
CA LEU A 60 4.00 51.25 -22.48
C LEU A 60 3.13 50.71 -21.34
N MET A 61 1.96 51.29 -21.10
CA MET A 61 1.04 50.89 -20.04
C MET A 61 0.56 49.45 -20.23
N THR A 62 0.19 49.08 -21.44
CA THR A 62 -0.28 47.71 -21.75
C THR A 62 0.85 46.67 -21.66
N SER A 63 2.07 47.03 -22.10
CA SER A 63 3.24 46.17 -21.94
C SER A 63 3.59 45.92 -20.46
N LEU A 64 3.54 46.97 -19.62
CA LEU A 64 3.67 46.80 -18.17
C LEU A 64 2.51 45.99 -17.58
N GLY A 65 1.30 46.14 -18.11
CA GLY A 65 0.14 45.34 -17.75
C GLY A 65 0.32 43.83 -18.07
N VAL A 66 0.87 43.52 -19.24
CA VAL A 66 1.21 42.12 -19.62
C VAL A 66 2.26 41.55 -18.67
N LEU A 67 3.32 42.30 -18.36
CA LEU A 67 4.33 41.88 -17.40
C LEU A 67 3.72 41.66 -16.02
N GLY A 68 2.93 42.62 -15.53
CA GLY A 68 2.24 42.53 -14.25
C GLY A 68 1.27 41.34 -14.18
N ALA A 69 0.47 41.10 -15.22
CA ALA A 69 -0.42 39.94 -15.33
C ALA A 69 0.36 38.63 -15.32
N GLY A 70 1.49 38.55 -16.04
CA GLY A 70 2.36 37.37 -16.05
C GLY A 70 2.96 37.05 -14.68
N VAL A 71 3.47 38.05 -13.99
CA VAL A 71 4.02 37.93 -12.63
C VAL A 71 2.92 37.51 -11.64
N ALA A 72 1.77 38.19 -11.65
CA ALA A 72 0.65 37.91 -10.78
C ALA A 72 0.12 36.48 -11.00
N THR A 73 -0.06 36.06 -12.25
CA THR A 73 -0.44 34.71 -12.65
C THR A 73 0.50 33.66 -12.06
N THR A 74 1.81 33.84 -12.28
CA THR A 74 2.83 32.90 -11.79
C THR A 74 2.84 32.82 -10.28
N ALA A 75 2.74 33.95 -9.58
CA ALA A 75 2.69 34.01 -8.13
C ALA A 75 1.44 33.33 -7.57
N LEU A 76 0.25 33.59 -8.12
CA LEU A 76 -1.00 32.98 -7.70
C LEU A 76 -0.98 31.47 -7.94
N LEU A 77 -0.53 31.02 -9.10
CA LEU A 77 -0.40 29.59 -9.40
C LEU A 77 0.59 28.90 -8.47
N HIS A 78 1.72 29.55 -8.16
CA HIS A 78 2.70 29.00 -7.23
C HIS A 78 2.14 28.86 -5.81
N ILE A 79 1.47 29.91 -5.30
CA ILE A 79 0.85 29.91 -3.99
C ILE A 79 -0.23 28.82 -3.90
N GLY A 80 -1.13 28.77 -4.88
CA GLY A 80 -2.19 27.77 -4.92
C GLY A 80 -1.67 26.32 -5.00
N LYS A 81 -0.65 26.06 -5.85
CA LYS A 81 0.02 24.76 -5.94
C LYS A 81 0.69 24.37 -4.62
N ARG A 82 1.39 25.31 -3.97
CA ARG A 82 2.03 25.07 -2.67
C ARG A 82 1.00 24.71 -1.59
N MET A 83 -0.11 25.44 -1.52
CA MET A 83 -1.20 25.15 -0.57
C MET A 83 -1.79 23.74 -0.82
N ARG A 84 -2.12 23.42 -2.08
CA ARG A 84 -2.64 22.08 -2.45
C ARG A 84 -1.65 20.97 -2.11
N PHE A 85 -0.36 21.17 -2.38
CA PHE A 85 0.67 20.20 -2.04
C PHE A 85 0.74 19.95 -0.52
N THR A 86 0.62 20.99 0.28
CA THR A 86 0.58 20.90 1.75
C THR A 86 -0.61 20.09 2.21
N VAL A 87 -1.82 20.39 1.68
CA VAL A 87 -3.05 19.63 2.01
C VAL A 87 -2.91 18.17 1.58
N ALA A 88 -2.38 17.91 0.38
CA ALA A 88 -2.15 16.55 -0.09
C ALA A 88 -1.20 15.77 0.82
N SER A 89 -0.16 16.42 1.33
CA SER A 89 0.79 15.79 2.26
C SER A 89 0.16 15.48 3.62
N LYS A 90 -0.65 16.41 4.17
CA LYS A 90 -1.43 16.18 5.39
C LYS A 90 -2.38 14.99 5.20
N ALA A 91 -3.16 14.97 4.11
CA ALA A 91 -4.10 13.89 3.79
C ALA A 91 -3.43 12.51 3.66
N VAL A 92 -2.21 12.46 3.08
CA VAL A 92 -1.42 11.22 3.00
C VAL A 92 -0.94 10.75 4.36
N ASN A 93 -0.55 11.68 5.23
CA ASN A 93 -0.13 11.34 6.59
C ASN A 93 -1.30 10.79 7.42
N ASP A 94 -2.47 11.44 7.36
CA ASP A 94 -3.68 10.95 8.01
C ASP A 94 -4.05 9.53 7.52
N LEU A 95 -3.99 9.31 6.19
CA LEU A 95 -4.26 8.00 5.60
C LEU A 95 -3.26 6.95 6.08
N ARG A 96 -1.97 7.30 6.17
CA ARG A 96 -0.94 6.37 6.68
C ARG A 96 -1.17 6.02 8.14
N GLU A 97 -1.54 6.98 8.94
CA GLU A 97 -1.86 6.76 10.35
C GLU A 97 -3.06 5.83 10.49
N ASP A 98 -4.16 6.10 9.76
CA ASP A 98 -5.36 5.27 9.79
C ASP A 98 -5.08 3.84 9.27
N LEU A 99 -4.27 3.70 8.19
CA LEU A 99 -3.84 2.40 7.66
C LEU A 99 -2.96 1.65 8.66
N PHE A 100 -2.00 2.33 9.27
CA PHE A 100 -1.12 1.73 10.27
C PHE A 100 -1.91 1.26 11.49
N ARG A 101 -2.79 2.12 12.03
CA ARG A 101 -3.69 1.78 13.12
C ARG A 101 -4.59 0.59 12.75
N LYS A 102 -5.11 0.55 11.52
CA LYS A 102 -5.89 -0.58 11.02
C LYS A 102 -5.08 -1.87 10.99
N LEU A 103 -3.86 -1.83 10.44
CA LEU A 103 -2.97 -3.00 10.37
C LEU A 103 -2.58 -3.51 11.76
N MET A 104 -2.27 -2.62 12.70
CA MET A 104 -1.96 -3.01 14.08
C MET A 104 -3.15 -3.64 14.81
N ASN A 105 -4.35 -3.32 14.35
CA ASN A 105 -5.59 -3.87 14.89
C ASN A 105 -6.03 -5.18 14.24
N LEU A 106 -5.37 -5.64 13.19
CA LEU A 106 -5.62 -6.95 12.58
C LEU A 106 -4.80 -8.03 13.28
N GLY A 107 -5.31 -9.25 13.29
CA GLY A 107 -4.53 -10.41 13.73
C GLY A 107 -3.41 -10.76 12.73
N PRO A 108 -2.37 -11.52 13.16
CA PRO A 108 -1.27 -11.90 12.27
C PRO A 108 -1.72 -12.64 11.00
N ALA A 109 -2.73 -13.49 11.10
CA ALA A 109 -3.31 -14.21 9.97
C ALA A 109 -4.04 -13.26 9.00
N ASP A 110 -4.79 -12.30 9.54
CA ASP A 110 -5.55 -11.31 8.76
C ASP A 110 -4.62 -10.38 7.97
N ILE A 111 -3.48 -10.00 8.57
CA ILE A 111 -2.45 -9.20 7.89
C ILE A 111 -1.89 -9.96 6.68
N ALA A 112 -1.59 -11.25 6.84
CA ALA A 112 -1.09 -12.08 5.76
C ALA A 112 -2.10 -12.19 4.61
N GLU A 113 -3.38 -12.39 4.91
CA GLU A 113 -4.46 -12.48 3.94
C GLU A 113 -4.77 -11.12 3.28
N ALA A 114 -5.00 -10.08 4.08
CA ALA A 114 -5.37 -8.75 3.59
C ALA A 114 -4.26 -8.09 2.76
N SER A 115 -3.01 -8.34 3.09
CA SER A 115 -1.86 -7.67 2.47
C SER A 115 -1.08 -8.54 1.50
N GLY A 116 -1.22 -9.87 1.55
CA GLY A 116 -0.42 -10.79 0.77
C GLY A 116 1.09 -10.55 0.97
N GLY A 117 1.53 -10.23 2.18
CA GLY A 117 2.92 -9.89 2.51
C GLY A 117 3.39 -8.51 2.02
N ARG A 118 2.51 -7.69 1.46
CA ARG A 118 2.82 -6.35 0.89
C ARG A 118 2.29 -5.19 1.73
N ALA A 119 2.05 -5.40 3.02
CA ALA A 119 1.52 -4.37 3.92
C ALA A 119 2.38 -3.10 3.90
N LEU A 120 3.71 -3.25 3.99
CA LEU A 120 4.65 -2.14 3.92
C LEU A 120 4.58 -1.37 2.60
N THR A 121 4.49 -2.08 1.47
CA THR A 121 4.34 -1.46 0.15
C THR A 121 3.06 -0.63 0.06
N ARG A 122 1.96 -1.13 0.64
CA ARG A 122 0.68 -0.41 0.66
C ARG A 122 0.72 0.82 1.55
N LEU A 123 1.34 0.70 2.72
CA LEU A 123 1.48 1.81 3.66
C LEU A 123 2.38 2.93 3.09
N VAL A 124 3.49 2.58 2.44
CA VAL A 124 4.49 3.54 1.97
C VAL A 124 4.18 4.03 0.57
N SER A 125 4.14 3.17 -0.44
CA SER A 125 4.08 3.59 -1.84
C SER A 125 2.66 3.79 -2.36
N ASP A 126 1.68 2.95 -1.98
CA ASP A 126 0.30 3.13 -2.41
C ASP A 126 -0.33 4.38 -1.75
N ALA A 127 -0.01 4.67 -0.49
CA ALA A 127 -0.45 5.90 0.17
C ALA A 127 0.10 7.17 -0.53
N VAL A 128 1.35 7.15 -1.01
CA VAL A 128 1.90 8.28 -1.80
C VAL A 128 1.14 8.52 -3.09
N SER A 129 0.58 7.49 -3.70
CA SER A 129 -0.23 7.62 -4.93
C SER A 129 -1.50 8.47 -4.70
N VAL A 130 -1.98 8.57 -3.46
CA VAL A 130 -3.09 9.47 -3.06
C VAL A 130 -2.69 10.94 -3.21
N ARG A 131 -1.41 11.29 -3.03
CA ARG A 131 -0.90 12.64 -3.33
C ARG A 131 -1.14 13.01 -4.80
N GLY A 132 -0.93 12.05 -5.71
CA GLY A 132 -1.21 12.24 -7.13
C GLY A 132 -2.69 12.54 -7.41
N LEU A 133 -3.62 11.91 -6.66
CA LEU A 133 -5.06 12.18 -6.75
C LEU A 133 -5.43 13.58 -6.30
N THR A 134 -4.84 14.05 -5.22
CA THR A 134 -5.13 15.37 -4.65
C THR A 134 -4.54 16.50 -5.50
N ASN A 135 -3.34 16.27 -6.07
CA ASN A 135 -2.61 17.29 -6.85
C ASN A 135 -2.88 17.20 -8.37
N GLY A 136 -3.26 16.05 -8.89
CA GLY A 136 -3.44 15.82 -10.34
C GLY A 136 -4.68 15.00 -10.67
N GLY A 137 -5.58 14.77 -9.68
CA GLY A 137 -6.79 13.98 -9.88
C GLY A 137 -8.00 14.77 -10.38
N LEU A 138 -9.18 14.41 -9.91
CA LEU A 138 -10.47 14.97 -10.38
C LEU A 138 -10.54 16.50 -10.25
N LEU A 139 -9.99 17.08 -9.19
CA LEU A 139 -10.00 18.53 -8.99
C LEU A 139 -9.14 19.27 -10.03
N GLU A 140 -7.99 18.68 -10.41
CA GLU A 140 -7.16 19.27 -11.47
C GLU A 140 -7.82 19.12 -12.84
N LEU A 141 -8.49 17.97 -13.07
CA LEU A 141 -9.29 17.80 -14.29
C LEU A 141 -10.39 18.86 -14.40
N LEU A 142 -11.14 19.11 -13.32
CA LEU A 142 -12.18 20.13 -13.30
C LEU A 142 -11.60 21.53 -13.53
N ASN A 143 -10.50 21.85 -12.87
CA ASN A 143 -9.80 23.12 -13.03
C ASN A 143 -9.31 23.30 -14.47
N GLN A 144 -8.66 22.28 -15.03
CA GLN A 144 -8.17 22.30 -16.41
C GLN A 144 -9.33 22.41 -17.42
N LEU A 145 -10.45 21.74 -17.17
CA LEU A 145 -11.66 21.83 -18.00
C LEU A 145 -12.23 23.26 -17.99
N LEU A 146 -12.35 23.87 -16.82
CA LEU A 146 -12.82 25.25 -16.68
C LEU A 146 -11.92 26.24 -17.46
N VAL A 147 -10.60 26.09 -17.32
CA VAL A 147 -9.63 26.92 -18.05
C VAL A 147 -9.75 26.75 -19.56
N THR A 148 -9.83 25.50 -20.02
CA THR A 148 -9.99 25.17 -21.43
C THR A 148 -11.26 25.78 -21.98
N LEU A 149 -12.37 25.68 -21.23
CA LEU A 149 -13.65 26.28 -21.62
C LEU A 149 -13.60 27.80 -21.66
N THR A 150 -12.97 28.44 -20.66
CA THR A 150 -12.83 29.90 -20.60
C THR A 150 -11.99 30.42 -21.76
N MET A 151 -10.88 29.74 -22.11
CA MET A 151 -10.06 30.10 -23.29
C MET A 151 -10.87 29.99 -24.59
N LEU A 152 -11.62 28.90 -24.75
CA LEU A 152 -12.47 28.68 -25.92
C LEU A 152 -13.55 29.76 -26.04
N VAL A 153 -14.25 30.06 -24.94
CA VAL A 153 -15.28 31.11 -24.93
C VAL A 153 -14.69 32.46 -25.25
N THR A 154 -13.53 32.81 -24.68
CA THR A 154 -12.86 34.07 -24.97
C THR A 154 -12.46 34.21 -26.44
N ALA A 155 -11.90 33.16 -27.03
CA ALA A 155 -11.54 33.15 -28.45
C ALA A 155 -12.80 33.25 -29.35
N LEU A 156 -13.89 32.57 -29.00
CA LEU A 156 -15.18 32.67 -29.72
C LEU A 156 -15.79 34.07 -29.65
N VAL A 157 -15.63 34.79 -28.55
CA VAL A 157 -16.15 36.15 -28.40
C VAL A 157 -15.33 37.15 -29.26
N ILE A 158 -14.03 36.90 -29.45
CA ILE A 158 -13.17 37.77 -30.27
C ILE A 158 -13.44 37.55 -31.76
N ASP A 159 -13.28 36.31 -32.24
CA ASP A 159 -13.55 35.96 -33.64
C ASP A 159 -14.14 34.52 -33.71
N PRO A 160 -15.48 34.40 -33.80
CA PRO A 160 -16.17 33.11 -33.83
C PRO A 160 -15.78 32.26 -35.04
N ARG A 161 -15.61 32.88 -36.22
CA ARG A 161 -15.36 32.13 -37.47
C ARG A 161 -13.98 31.50 -37.46
N THR A 162 -12.96 32.27 -37.14
CA THR A 162 -11.56 31.80 -37.04
C THR A 162 -11.44 30.74 -35.96
N THR A 163 -12.06 30.97 -34.79
CA THR A 163 -12.00 30.04 -33.67
C THR A 163 -12.67 28.69 -34.00
N LEU A 164 -13.86 28.69 -34.60
CA LEU A 164 -14.55 27.44 -34.96
C LEU A 164 -13.74 26.62 -35.95
N LEU A 165 -13.14 27.25 -36.98
CA LEU A 165 -12.29 26.56 -37.94
C LEU A 165 -11.03 25.97 -37.27
N ALA A 166 -10.39 26.71 -36.37
CA ALA A 166 -9.20 26.26 -35.65
C ALA A 166 -9.47 25.15 -34.64
N VAL A 167 -10.68 25.04 -34.08
CA VAL A 167 -11.05 24.02 -33.09
C VAL A 167 -11.35 22.65 -33.75
N ILE A 168 -11.74 22.61 -35.03
CA ILE A 168 -12.07 21.35 -35.73
C ILE A 168 -10.97 20.27 -35.58
N PRO A 169 -9.66 20.54 -35.86
CA PRO A 169 -8.61 19.53 -35.67
C PRO A 169 -8.47 19.10 -34.21
N MET A 170 -8.77 19.97 -33.25
CA MET A 170 -8.68 19.65 -31.82
C MET A 170 -9.68 18.58 -31.37
N VAL A 171 -10.87 18.57 -31.94
CA VAL A 171 -11.85 17.51 -31.68
C VAL A 171 -11.27 16.15 -32.08
N PHE A 172 -10.59 16.06 -33.23
CA PHE A 172 -9.91 14.83 -33.64
C PHE A 172 -8.79 14.44 -32.70
N VAL A 173 -8.01 15.41 -32.20
CA VAL A 173 -6.95 15.15 -31.21
C VAL A 173 -7.55 14.59 -29.90
N VAL A 174 -8.63 15.16 -29.38
CA VAL A 174 -9.30 14.68 -28.17
C VAL A 174 -9.82 13.25 -28.35
N ILE A 175 -10.56 12.99 -29.44
CA ILE A 175 -11.10 11.67 -29.75
C ILE A 175 -9.97 10.65 -29.97
N GLY A 176 -8.92 11.06 -30.70
CA GLY A 176 -7.75 10.24 -30.96
C GLY A 176 -7.01 9.85 -29.69
N ASN A 177 -6.73 10.81 -28.81
CA ASN A 177 -6.11 10.56 -27.52
C ASN A 177 -6.94 9.57 -26.67
N PHE A 178 -8.24 9.78 -26.57
CA PHE A 178 -9.12 8.91 -25.81
C PHE A 178 -9.14 7.48 -26.38
N THR A 179 -9.22 7.34 -27.71
CA THR A 179 -9.22 6.03 -28.38
C THR A 179 -7.90 5.29 -28.19
N VAL A 180 -6.77 5.99 -28.35
CA VAL A 180 -5.44 5.43 -28.15
C VAL A 180 -5.25 4.97 -26.71
N GLN A 181 -5.67 5.79 -25.76
CA GLN A 181 -5.64 5.46 -24.33
C GLN A 181 -6.37 4.17 -24.01
N LEU A 182 -7.63 4.03 -24.46
CA LEU A 182 -8.43 2.83 -24.21
C LEU A 182 -7.78 1.57 -24.82
N ARG A 183 -7.21 1.67 -26.01
CA ARG A 183 -6.54 0.54 -26.68
C ARG A 183 -5.23 0.14 -25.99
N LEU A 184 -4.44 1.11 -25.57
CA LEU A 184 -3.14 0.86 -24.94
C LEU A 184 -3.26 0.48 -23.46
N GLN A 185 -4.36 0.80 -22.79
CA GLN A 185 -4.55 0.49 -21.38
C GLN A 185 -4.38 -1.00 -21.05
N ARG A 186 -4.92 -1.89 -21.90
CA ARG A 186 -4.76 -3.36 -21.72
C ARG A 186 -3.30 -3.78 -21.87
N ALA A 187 -2.61 -3.27 -22.89
CA ALA A 187 -1.20 -3.54 -23.11
C ALA A 187 -0.31 -3.03 -21.96
N PHE A 188 -0.63 -1.87 -21.40
CA PHE A 188 0.04 -1.33 -20.22
C PHE A 188 -0.13 -2.22 -18.97
N VAL A 189 -1.34 -2.71 -18.72
CA VAL A 189 -1.63 -3.61 -17.59
C VAL A 189 -0.86 -4.92 -17.74
N GLU A 190 -0.82 -5.48 -18.95
CA GLU A 190 -0.08 -6.71 -19.25
C GLU A 190 1.43 -6.52 -19.07
N LEU A 191 1.99 -5.45 -19.62
CA LEU A 191 3.41 -5.09 -19.44
C LEU A 191 3.80 -4.92 -17.98
N LYS A 192 2.96 -4.23 -17.21
CA LYS A 192 3.17 -4.04 -15.77
C LYS A 192 3.13 -5.36 -15.00
N SER A 193 2.22 -6.26 -15.37
CA SER A 193 2.14 -7.61 -14.80
C SER A 193 3.43 -8.40 -15.05
N GLN A 194 3.96 -8.35 -16.26
CA GLN A 194 5.21 -9.01 -16.62
C GLN A 194 6.42 -8.40 -15.92
N PHE A 195 6.50 -7.07 -15.82
CA PHE A 195 7.52 -6.39 -15.04
C PHE A 195 7.51 -6.82 -13.57
N THR A 196 6.33 -7.01 -13.00
CA THR A 196 6.19 -7.53 -11.62
C THR A 196 6.72 -8.97 -11.51
N LYS A 197 6.50 -9.82 -12.51
CA LYS A 197 7.06 -11.19 -12.56
C LYS A 197 8.58 -11.17 -12.67
N LEU A 198 9.13 -10.25 -13.48
CA LEU A 198 10.57 -10.06 -13.61
C LEU A 198 11.18 -9.66 -12.26
N LEU A 199 10.61 -8.65 -11.58
CA LEU A 199 11.06 -8.23 -10.25
C LEU A 199 10.96 -9.36 -9.22
N ALA A 200 9.91 -10.19 -9.29
CA ALA A 200 9.76 -11.34 -8.39
C ALA A 200 10.87 -12.38 -8.64
N GLY A 201 11.21 -12.68 -9.89
CA GLY A 201 12.31 -13.59 -10.23
C GLY A 201 13.69 -13.09 -9.81
N VAL A 202 13.94 -11.77 -9.93
CA VAL A 202 15.17 -11.14 -9.39
C VAL A 202 15.20 -11.27 -7.87
N GLY A 203 14.09 -10.92 -7.21
CA GLY A 203 13.96 -11.00 -5.76
C GLY A 203 14.16 -12.42 -5.23
N GLU A 204 13.62 -13.43 -5.92
CA GLU A 204 13.81 -14.85 -5.58
C GLU A 204 15.27 -15.26 -5.70
N SER A 205 15.95 -14.89 -6.81
CA SER A 205 17.36 -15.22 -7.03
C SER A 205 18.28 -14.54 -6.00
N LEU A 206 17.99 -13.29 -5.64
CA LEU A 206 18.76 -12.55 -4.61
C LEU A 206 18.48 -13.06 -3.19
N ALA A 207 17.23 -13.36 -2.87
CA ALA A 207 16.87 -13.90 -1.55
C ALA A 207 17.52 -15.27 -1.31
N ASN A 208 17.72 -16.05 -2.38
CA ASN A 208 18.33 -17.38 -2.33
C ASN A 208 19.73 -17.39 -2.94
N ILE A 209 20.47 -16.29 -2.87
CA ILE A 209 21.79 -16.14 -3.51
C ILE A 209 22.78 -17.21 -3.08
N ASN A 210 22.73 -17.62 -1.80
CA ASN A 210 23.58 -18.68 -1.28
C ASN A 210 23.33 -20.01 -1.98
N VAL A 211 22.08 -20.34 -2.33
CA VAL A 211 21.74 -21.55 -3.08
C VAL A 211 22.30 -21.45 -4.50
N VAL A 212 22.08 -20.32 -5.19
CA VAL A 212 22.62 -20.09 -6.53
C VAL A 212 24.14 -20.24 -6.54
N LYS A 213 24.82 -19.64 -5.56
CA LYS A 213 26.28 -19.70 -5.39
C LYS A 213 26.79 -21.12 -5.06
N SER A 214 26.10 -21.81 -4.15
CA SER A 214 26.51 -23.16 -3.71
C SER A 214 26.50 -24.18 -4.85
N TYR A 215 25.61 -24.00 -5.82
CA TYR A 215 25.49 -24.91 -6.98
C TYR A 215 26.17 -24.36 -8.24
N GLY A 216 26.83 -23.18 -8.18
CA GLY A 216 27.50 -22.58 -9.34
C GLY A 216 26.56 -22.26 -10.51
N ARG A 217 25.29 -21.90 -10.22
CA ARG A 217 24.23 -21.67 -11.21
C ARG A 217 24.00 -20.21 -11.55
N GLU A 218 24.99 -19.35 -11.38
CA GLU A 218 24.88 -17.92 -11.67
C GLU A 218 24.56 -17.63 -13.13
N ALA A 219 25.21 -18.35 -14.04
CA ALA A 219 24.99 -18.20 -15.48
C ALA A 219 23.53 -18.54 -15.85
N GLU A 220 23.00 -19.65 -15.31
CA GLU A 220 21.62 -20.08 -15.58
C GLU A 220 20.60 -19.09 -15.01
N ALA A 221 20.84 -18.56 -13.80
CA ALA A 221 19.99 -17.54 -13.20
C ALA A 221 20.01 -16.24 -14.03
N SER A 222 21.19 -15.84 -14.51
CA SER A 222 21.36 -14.68 -15.39
C SER A 222 20.65 -14.89 -16.74
N ASP A 223 20.78 -16.06 -17.34
CA ASP A 223 20.14 -16.38 -18.63
C ASP A 223 18.61 -16.40 -18.52
N ARG A 224 18.08 -16.95 -17.41
CA ARG A 224 16.65 -16.92 -17.13
C ARG A 224 16.14 -15.48 -17.03
N LEU A 225 16.87 -14.63 -16.28
CA LEU A 225 16.53 -13.21 -16.16
C LEU A 225 16.60 -12.50 -17.53
N ASN A 226 17.67 -12.76 -18.30
CA ASN A 226 17.86 -12.15 -19.61
C ASN A 226 16.73 -12.50 -20.58
N LYS A 227 16.27 -13.76 -20.62
CA LYS A 227 15.12 -14.17 -21.45
C LYS A 227 13.86 -13.40 -21.11
N VAL A 228 13.53 -13.30 -19.80
CA VAL A 228 12.34 -12.56 -19.35
C VAL A 228 12.48 -11.07 -19.67
N ASN A 229 13.68 -10.50 -19.49
CA ASN A 229 13.97 -9.10 -19.78
C ASN A 229 13.89 -8.78 -21.27
N GLN A 230 14.39 -9.67 -22.14
CA GLN A 230 14.30 -9.53 -23.59
C GLN A 230 12.84 -9.57 -24.08
N ASP A 231 12.03 -10.52 -23.55
CA ASP A 231 10.61 -10.59 -23.90
C ASP A 231 9.86 -9.34 -23.43
N HIS A 232 10.13 -8.87 -22.20
CA HIS A 232 9.58 -7.62 -21.69
C HIS A 232 9.98 -6.43 -22.56
N SER A 233 11.27 -6.29 -22.89
CA SER A 233 11.80 -5.20 -23.72
C SER A 233 11.21 -5.23 -25.14
N ALA A 234 11.06 -6.42 -25.74
CA ALA A 234 10.45 -6.56 -27.07
C ALA A 234 8.97 -6.13 -27.08
N ARG A 235 8.21 -6.46 -26.04
CA ARG A 235 6.80 -6.04 -25.89
C ARG A 235 6.68 -4.55 -25.60
N ASP A 236 7.50 -4.02 -24.69
CA ASP A 236 7.58 -2.59 -24.40
C ASP A 236 7.92 -1.79 -25.65
N GLY A 237 8.91 -2.24 -26.42
CA GLY A 237 9.30 -1.63 -27.69
C GLY A 237 8.20 -1.66 -28.76
N ARG A 238 7.39 -2.74 -28.85
CA ARG A 238 6.23 -2.79 -29.75
C ARG A 238 5.15 -1.79 -29.33
N MET A 239 4.84 -1.77 -28.04
CA MET A 239 3.86 -0.84 -27.51
C MET A 239 4.29 0.61 -27.68
N LYS A 240 5.55 0.96 -27.36
CA LYS A 240 6.10 2.31 -27.54
C LYS A 240 6.11 2.74 -29.00
N ARG A 241 6.46 1.86 -29.95
CA ARG A 241 6.38 2.15 -31.38
C ARG A 241 4.96 2.46 -31.83
N THR A 242 3.98 1.70 -31.35
CA THR A 242 2.58 1.97 -31.67
C THR A 242 2.14 3.31 -31.07
N TYR A 243 2.47 3.56 -29.80
CA TYR A 243 2.20 4.82 -29.14
C TYR A 243 2.84 6.01 -29.86
N SER A 244 4.13 5.94 -30.17
CA SER A 244 4.87 7.01 -30.84
C SER A 244 4.33 7.34 -32.23
N ARG A 245 3.87 6.34 -33.00
CA ARG A 245 3.22 6.59 -34.30
C ARG A 245 1.92 7.39 -34.14
N TRP A 246 1.10 7.01 -33.18
CA TRP A 246 -0.12 7.75 -32.88
C TRP A 246 0.16 9.13 -32.33
N GLU A 247 1.13 9.25 -31.45
CA GLU A 247 1.57 10.53 -30.91
C GLU A 247 2.05 11.49 -32.01
N ALA A 248 2.83 10.99 -32.98
CA ALA A 248 3.27 11.77 -34.12
C ALA A 248 2.08 12.27 -34.98
N ILE A 249 1.10 11.40 -35.25
CA ILE A 249 -0.12 11.79 -35.99
C ILE A 249 -0.91 12.86 -35.21
N LEU A 250 -1.12 12.62 -33.91
CA LEU A 250 -1.86 13.55 -33.06
C LEU A 250 -1.13 14.89 -32.90
N ASN A 251 0.20 14.90 -32.88
CA ASN A 251 0.99 16.13 -32.83
C ASN A 251 0.90 16.92 -34.14
N VAL A 252 0.93 16.24 -35.29
CA VAL A 252 0.72 16.90 -36.59
C VAL A 252 -0.68 17.52 -36.68
N VAL A 253 -1.73 16.72 -36.37
CA VAL A 253 -3.11 17.22 -36.36
C VAL A 253 -3.31 18.32 -35.30
N GLY A 254 -2.68 18.12 -34.11
CA GLY A 254 -2.68 19.12 -33.04
C GLY A 254 -1.95 20.40 -33.37
N GLY A 255 -1.03 20.39 -34.31
CA GLY A 255 -0.35 21.58 -34.84
C GLY A 255 -1.17 22.41 -35.83
N LEU A 256 -2.17 21.81 -36.48
CA LEU A 256 -2.99 22.47 -37.52
C LEU A 256 -3.82 23.68 -37.05
N PRO A 257 -4.35 23.77 -35.81
CA PRO A 257 -5.12 24.90 -35.36
C PRO A 257 -4.42 26.25 -35.52
N THR A 258 -3.12 26.33 -35.23
CA THR A 258 -2.35 27.57 -35.32
C THR A 258 -2.26 28.11 -36.77
N PRO A 259 -1.82 27.33 -37.78
CA PRO A 259 -1.80 27.83 -39.17
C PRO A 259 -3.23 28.08 -39.71
N ILE A 260 -4.25 27.33 -39.29
CA ILE A 260 -5.65 27.57 -39.65
C ILE A 260 -6.11 28.92 -39.08
N ALA A 261 -5.83 29.18 -37.78
CA ALA A 261 -6.20 30.45 -37.14
C ALA A 261 -5.46 31.61 -37.79
N LEU A 262 -4.19 31.47 -38.14
CA LEU A 262 -3.40 32.51 -38.82
C LEU A 262 -3.96 32.78 -40.23
N TRP A 263 -4.30 31.74 -40.99
CA TRP A 263 -4.85 31.89 -42.33
C TRP A 263 -6.26 32.49 -42.31
N ALA A 264 -7.18 31.94 -41.52
CA ALA A 264 -8.58 32.38 -41.47
C ALA A 264 -8.70 33.77 -40.83
N GLY A 265 -7.99 34.01 -39.74
CA GLY A 265 -7.94 35.32 -39.08
C GLY A 265 -7.23 36.38 -39.94
N GLY A 266 -6.17 36.01 -40.67
CA GLY A 266 -5.52 36.89 -41.64
C GLY A 266 -6.48 37.28 -42.77
N GLN A 267 -7.31 36.39 -43.29
CA GLN A 267 -8.38 36.68 -44.25
C GLN A 267 -9.43 37.66 -43.65
N ALA A 268 -9.79 37.47 -42.36
CA ALA A 268 -10.72 38.36 -41.67
C ALA A 268 -10.18 39.76 -41.53
N VAL A 269 -8.85 39.92 -41.26
CA VAL A 269 -8.18 41.20 -41.23
C VAL A 269 -8.14 41.86 -42.61
N LEU A 270 -7.75 41.12 -43.66
CA LEU A 270 -7.75 41.64 -45.03
C LEU A 270 -9.13 42.09 -45.52
N ASN A 271 -10.16 41.44 -45.07
CA ASN A 271 -11.57 41.76 -45.37
C ASN A 271 -12.13 42.89 -44.46
N GLY A 272 -11.36 43.42 -43.51
CA GLY A 272 -11.77 44.46 -42.59
C GLY A 272 -12.81 44.03 -41.53
N THR A 273 -13.01 42.74 -41.32
CA THR A 273 -13.97 42.19 -40.34
C THR A 273 -13.35 41.92 -38.95
N SER A 274 -12.01 41.94 -38.84
CA SER A 274 -11.27 41.77 -37.60
C SER A 274 -10.06 42.70 -37.61
N THR A 275 -9.50 42.98 -36.42
CA THR A 275 -8.26 43.77 -36.26
C THR A 275 -7.01 42.88 -36.26
N VAL A 276 -5.83 43.49 -36.42
CA VAL A 276 -4.55 42.78 -36.26
C VAL A 276 -4.37 42.26 -34.82
N GLY A 277 -4.84 43.08 -33.84
CA GLY A 277 -4.86 42.67 -32.44
C GLY A 277 -5.76 41.47 -32.17
N ASP A 278 -6.93 41.38 -32.83
CA ASP A 278 -7.82 40.23 -32.77
C ASP A 278 -7.12 38.96 -33.25
N LEU A 279 -6.46 39.05 -34.43
CA LEU A 279 -5.72 37.95 -35.00
C LEU A 279 -4.66 37.41 -34.03
N VAL A 280 -3.83 38.30 -33.47
CA VAL A 280 -2.77 37.92 -32.54
C VAL A 280 -3.34 37.29 -31.27
N ALA A 281 -4.42 37.88 -30.72
CA ALA A 281 -5.06 37.37 -29.52
C ALA A 281 -5.68 35.96 -29.74
N VAL A 282 -6.39 35.74 -30.87
CA VAL A 282 -6.99 34.44 -31.20
C VAL A 282 -5.92 33.39 -31.43
N VAL A 283 -4.84 33.72 -32.17
CA VAL A 283 -3.72 32.79 -32.38
C VAL A 283 -3.08 32.40 -31.05
N ALA A 284 -2.83 33.37 -30.16
CA ALA A 284 -2.29 33.08 -28.81
C ALA A 284 -3.24 32.20 -27.97
N LEU A 285 -4.53 32.50 -27.97
CA LEU A 285 -5.54 31.71 -27.26
C LEU A 285 -5.65 30.27 -27.82
N VAL A 286 -5.56 30.10 -29.15
CA VAL A 286 -5.55 28.79 -29.81
C VAL A 286 -4.31 27.97 -29.39
N MET A 287 -3.12 28.59 -29.35
CA MET A 287 -1.91 27.93 -28.87
C MET A 287 -2.02 27.49 -27.39
N MET A 288 -2.56 28.37 -26.54
CA MET A 288 -2.80 28.06 -25.13
C MET A 288 -3.86 26.95 -24.98
N PHE A 289 -4.89 26.96 -25.81
CA PHE A 289 -5.92 25.90 -25.85
C PHE A 289 -5.34 24.54 -26.24
N GLN A 290 -4.42 24.49 -27.23
CA GLN A 290 -3.70 23.26 -27.59
C GLN A 290 -2.96 22.66 -26.38
N MET A 291 -2.19 23.50 -25.66
CA MET A 291 -1.47 23.08 -24.48
C MET A 291 -2.41 22.59 -23.38
N SER A 292 -3.55 23.26 -23.21
CA SER A 292 -4.57 22.90 -22.22
C SER A 292 -5.18 21.52 -22.49
N ILE A 293 -5.47 21.18 -23.74
CA ILE A 293 -5.97 19.85 -24.14
C ILE A 293 -4.93 18.76 -23.85
N HIS A 294 -3.66 19.02 -24.14
CA HIS A 294 -2.58 18.07 -23.83
C HIS A 294 -2.50 17.80 -22.31
N MET A 295 -2.56 18.85 -21.49
CA MET A 295 -2.59 18.72 -20.03
C MET A 295 -3.83 17.95 -19.53
N LEU A 296 -5.00 18.18 -20.12
CA LEU A 296 -6.23 17.46 -19.78
C LEU A 296 -6.06 15.94 -20.01
N ALA A 297 -5.43 15.54 -21.13
CA ALA A 297 -5.12 14.14 -21.43
C ALA A 297 -4.16 13.53 -20.41
N MET A 298 -3.12 14.25 -19.99
CA MET A 298 -2.18 13.78 -18.96
C MET A 298 -2.84 13.59 -17.59
N HIS A 299 -3.70 14.53 -17.16
CA HIS A 299 -4.39 14.43 -15.88
C HIS A 299 -5.42 13.31 -15.85
N THR A 300 -6.10 13.02 -16.95
CA THR A 300 -7.02 11.89 -17.08
C THR A 300 -6.32 10.56 -16.80
N ASN A 301 -5.11 10.36 -17.32
CA ASN A 301 -4.29 9.18 -17.06
C ASN A 301 -3.93 9.03 -15.59
N GLY A 302 -3.58 10.11 -14.93
CA GLY A 302 -3.29 10.15 -13.50
C GLY A 302 -4.48 9.71 -12.66
N ALA A 303 -5.67 10.21 -12.98
CA ALA A 303 -6.90 9.92 -12.26
C ALA A 303 -7.26 8.42 -12.33
N PHE A 304 -7.19 7.78 -13.51
CA PHE A 304 -7.49 6.35 -13.65
C PHE A 304 -6.55 5.46 -12.83
N ARG A 305 -5.23 5.73 -12.85
CA ARG A 305 -4.26 4.96 -12.05
C ARG A 305 -4.53 5.04 -10.56
N SER A 306 -4.99 6.17 -10.13
CA SER A 306 -5.28 6.45 -8.73
C SER A 306 -6.50 5.70 -8.21
N VAL A 307 -7.52 5.46 -9.06
CA VAL A 307 -8.70 4.65 -8.69
C VAL A 307 -8.30 3.21 -8.35
N VAL A 308 -7.41 2.60 -9.13
CA VAL A 308 -6.93 1.23 -8.88
C VAL A 308 -6.18 1.13 -7.56
N THR A 309 -5.36 2.15 -7.25
CA THR A 309 -4.66 2.21 -5.96
C THR A 309 -5.63 2.41 -4.80
N ALA A 310 -6.64 3.26 -5.00
CA ALA A 310 -7.72 3.48 -4.04
C ALA A 310 -8.44 2.20 -3.65
N GLN A 311 -8.80 1.38 -4.64
CA GLN A 311 -9.45 0.09 -4.40
C GLN A 311 -8.58 -0.89 -3.60
N ARG A 312 -7.26 -0.85 -3.80
CA ARG A 312 -6.33 -1.68 -3.02
C ARG A 312 -6.23 -1.23 -1.57
N LEU A 313 -6.18 0.07 -1.33
CA LEU A 313 -6.17 0.63 0.02
C LEU A 313 -7.48 0.39 0.76
N LEU A 314 -8.61 0.57 0.05
CA LEU A 314 -9.93 0.32 0.61
C LEU A 314 -10.09 -1.15 1.06
N ARG A 315 -9.56 -2.11 0.29
CA ARG A 315 -9.58 -3.54 0.70
C ARG A 315 -8.85 -3.78 2.03
N VAL A 316 -7.77 -3.06 2.31
CA VAL A 316 -7.08 -3.16 3.61
C VAL A 316 -7.93 -2.54 4.72
N MET A 317 -8.55 -1.39 4.45
CA MET A 317 -9.42 -0.72 5.42
C MET A 317 -10.69 -1.51 5.72
N ASP A 318 -11.24 -2.18 4.71
CA ASP A 318 -12.43 -3.04 4.83
C ASP A 318 -12.11 -4.43 5.41
N ALA A 319 -10.84 -4.82 5.52
CA ALA A 319 -10.45 -6.10 6.11
C ALA A 319 -11.03 -6.22 7.53
N ARG A 320 -11.77 -7.29 7.76
CA ARG A 320 -12.33 -7.56 9.08
C ARG A 320 -11.27 -8.27 9.91
N SER A 321 -11.14 -7.87 11.16
CA SER A 321 -10.38 -8.66 12.13
C SER A 321 -11.15 -9.94 12.43
N VAL A 322 -10.46 -11.08 12.42
CA VAL A 322 -11.03 -12.34 12.89
C VAL A 322 -11.28 -12.26 14.41
N ILE A 323 -10.57 -11.36 15.11
CA ILE A 323 -10.78 -11.15 16.55
C ILE A 323 -11.99 -10.23 16.74
N THR A 324 -13.04 -10.77 17.37
CA THR A 324 -14.30 -10.07 17.67
C THR A 324 -14.32 -9.57 19.12
N GLY A 325 -15.31 -8.74 19.49
CA GLY A 325 -15.54 -8.36 20.91
C GLY A 325 -14.42 -7.54 21.54
N ARG A 326 -13.87 -6.54 20.81
CA ARG A 326 -12.80 -5.68 21.33
C ARG A 326 -13.21 -4.75 22.48
N ASP A 327 -14.50 -4.46 22.59
CA ASP A 327 -15.10 -3.61 23.63
C ASP A 327 -15.56 -4.43 24.84
N GLY A 328 -15.00 -5.64 25.03
CA GLY A 328 -15.32 -6.53 26.15
C GLY A 328 -14.75 -6.05 27.48
N ALA A 329 -14.98 -6.83 28.54
CA ALA A 329 -14.51 -6.54 29.88
C ALA A 329 -12.98 -6.36 29.91
N THR A 330 -12.52 -5.32 30.57
CA THR A 330 -11.10 -4.96 30.69
C THR A 330 -10.47 -5.40 32.01
N ASP A 331 -11.31 -5.75 32.98
CA ASP A 331 -10.88 -6.25 34.29
C ASP A 331 -11.13 -7.75 34.36
N LEU A 332 -10.07 -8.52 34.51
CA LEU A 332 -10.10 -9.97 34.63
C LEU A 332 -9.50 -10.37 35.97
N PRO A 333 -10.15 -11.33 36.68
CA PRO A 333 -9.49 -12.01 37.79
C PRO A 333 -8.32 -12.85 37.25
N ALA A 334 -7.45 -13.33 38.15
CA ALA A 334 -6.44 -14.30 37.79
C ALA A 334 -7.10 -15.51 37.10
N LEU A 335 -6.52 -15.96 35.96
CA LEU A 335 -7.10 -17.04 35.18
C LEU A 335 -6.79 -18.41 35.81
N GLY A 336 -7.83 -19.19 36.02
CA GLY A 336 -7.77 -20.56 36.50
C GLY A 336 -7.71 -21.58 35.37
N SER A 337 -8.82 -22.27 35.12
CA SER A 337 -8.91 -23.30 34.07
C SER A 337 -9.07 -22.71 32.68
N LEU A 338 -8.60 -23.47 31.69
CA LEU A 338 -8.72 -23.14 30.28
C LEU A 338 -9.35 -24.31 29.52
N ASP A 339 -10.48 -24.04 28.89
CA ASP A 339 -11.23 -25.03 28.10
C ASP A 339 -11.31 -24.61 26.64
N ALA A 340 -11.06 -25.55 25.75
CA ALA A 340 -11.34 -25.41 24.33
C ALA A 340 -12.28 -26.53 23.90
N THR A 341 -13.42 -26.18 23.31
CA THR A 341 -14.47 -27.15 22.96
C THR A 341 -14.77 -27.03 21.47
N GLY A 342 -14.53 -28.16 20.74
CA GLY A 342 -14.90 -28.27 19.33
C GLY A 342 -14.25 -27.25 18.42
N ILE A 343 -12.99 -26.93 18.64
CA ILE A 343 -12.26 -25.89 17.90
C ILE A 343 -12.06 -26.26 16.45
N ASP A 344 -12.64 -25.47 15.56
CA ASP A 344 -12.43 -25.51 14.11
C ASP A 344 -11.63 -24.29 13.66
N VAL A 345 -10.64 -24.50 12.79
CA VAL A 345 -9.89 -23.38 12.17
C VAL A 345 -9.61 -23.70 10.71
N ASP A 346 -10.02 -22.77 9.85
CA ASP A 346 -9.75 -22.78 8.41
C ASP A 346 -8.72 -21.69 8.05
N ILE A 347 -7.67 -22.06 7.33
CA ILE A 347 -6.65 -21.12 6.81
C ILE A 347 -6.51 -21.31 5.32
N ALA A 348 -6.77 -20.25 4.55
CA ALA A 348 -6.71 -20.26 3.08
C ALA A 348 -7.53 -21.39 2.44
N GLY A 349 -8.75 -21.62 2.95
CA GLY A 349 -9.67 -22.65 2.47
C GLY A 349 -9.29 -24.08 2.89
N ARG A 350 -8.36 -24.22 3.81
CA ARG A 350 -7.88 -25.51 4.30
C ARG A 350 -8.11 -25.63 5.80
N ARG A 351 -8.88 -26.65 6.23
CA ARG A 351 -9.11 -26.96 7.64
C ARG A 351 -7.80 -27.33 8.32
N VAL A 352 -7.38 -26.57 9.35
CA VAL A 352 -6.15 -26.78 10.12
C VAL A 352 -6.43 -27.46 11.45
N LEU A 353 -7.50 -27.06 12.14
CA LEU A 353 -8.03 -27.74 13.32
C LEU A 353 -9.44 -28.22 13.00
N ASP A 354 -9.79 -29.43 13.45
CA ASP A 354 -11.09 -30.05 13.24
C ASP A 354 -11.60 -30.58 14.57
N LYS A 355 -12.59 -29.91 15.13
CA LYS A 355 -13.29 -30.24 16.38
C LYS A 355 -12.36 -30.59 17.55
N VAL A 356 -11.24 -29.84 17.66
CA VAL A 356 -10.26 -30.05 18.73
C VAL A 356 -10.86 -29.64 20.08
N GLY A 357 -10.77 -30.51 21.07
CA GLY A 357 -11.17 -30.26 22.45
C GLY A 357 -10.00 -30.51 23.41
N LEU A 358 -9.85 -29.64 24.40
CA LEU A 358 -8.89 -29.79 25.48
C LEU A 358 -9.35 -29.04 26.73
N HIS A 359 -8.93 -29.54 27.88
CA HIS A 359 -9.11 -28.91 29.18
C HIS A 359 -7.78 -28.86 29.90
N ILE A 360 -7.45 -27.73 30.53
CA ILE A 360 -6.20 -27.48 31.25
C ILE A 360 -6.54 -26.85 32.61
N GLU A 361 -6.08 -27.48 33.68
CA GLU A 361 -6.27 -27.00 35.03
C GLU A 361 -5.29 -25.84 35.36
N ALA A 362 -5.66 -25.01 36.33
CA ALA A 362 -4.78 -23.97 36.84
C ALA A 362 -3.47 -24.55 37.38
N GLY A 363 -2.34 -23.99 36.94
CA GLY A 363 -1.01 -24.44 37.35
C GLY A 363 -0.54 -25.76 36.73
N GLU A 364 -1.30 -26.39 35.82
CA GLU A 364 -0.91 -27.60 35.12
C GLU A 364 0.19 -27.33 34.07
N VAL A 365 1.12 -28.25 33.89
CA VAL A 365 2.09 -28.27 32.78
C VAL A 365 1.65 -29.26 31.73
N VAL A 366 1.26 -28.76 30.57
CA VAL A 366 0.77 -29.59 29.46
C VAL A 366 1.77 -29.60 28.30
N ALA A 367 2.18 -30.76 27.87
CA ALA A 367 2.91 -30.95 26.62
C ALA A 367 1.92 -31.18 25.46
N LEU A 368 1.95 -30.29 24.47
CA LEU A 368 1.17 -30.40 23.24
C LEU A 368 2.05 -31.04 22.16
N THR A 369 1.82 -32.28 21.82
CA THR A 369 2.63 -33.06 20.87
C THR A 369 1.89 -33.31 19.55
N GLY A 370 2.62 -33.75 18.53
CA GLY A 370 2.07 -34.09 17.22
C GLY A 370 3.04 -33.75 16.08
N PRO A 371 2.80 -34.30 14.88
CA PRO A 371 3.69 -34.07 13.73
C PRO A 371 3.69 -32.61 13.26
N THR A 372 4.68 -32.25 12.41
CA THR A 372 4.70 -30.95 11.75
C THR A 372 3.41 -30.74 10.95
N GLY A 373 2.79 -29.56 11.11
CA GLY A 373 1.54 -29.25 10.43
C GLY A 373 0.27 -29.81 11.09
N SER A 374 0.34 -30.43 12.28
CA SER A 374 -0.84 -30.88 13.03
C SER A 374 -1.69 -29.76 13.64
N GLY A 375 -1.26 -28.49 13.53
CA GLY A 375 -2.02 -27.33 14.02
C GLY A 375 -1.64 -26.85 15.41
N LYS A 376 -0.54 -27.35 16.03
CA LYS A 376 -0.10 -26.94 17.39
C LYS A 376 -0.01 -25.44 17.56
N SER A 377 0.76 -24.76 16.69
CA SER A 377 0.91 -23.30 16.72
C SER A 377 -0.43 -22.58 16.52
N THR A 378 -1.29 -23.12 15.65
CA THR A 378 -2.63 -22.58 15.42
C THR A 378 -3.49 -22.69 16.67
N LEU A 379 -3.42 -23.82 17.35
CA LEU A 379 -4.14 -24.01 18.62
C LEU A 379 -3.65 -23.05 19.69
N LEU A 380 -2.32 -22.88 19.86
CA LEU A 380 -1.78 -21.89 20.80
C LEU A 380 -2.23 -20.46 20.47
N HIS A 381 -2.30 -20.10 19.18
CA HIS A 381 -2.84 -18.79 18.77
C HIS A 381 -4.32 -18.62 19.11
N VAL A 382 -5.12 -19.68 19.01
CA VAL A 382 -6.52 -19.68 19.43
C VAL A 382 -6.63 -19.53 20.95
N LEU A 383 -5.85 -20.30 21.70
CA LEU A 383 -5.81 -20.22 23.15
C LEU A 383 -5.34 -18.86 23.67
N ALA A 384 -4.38 -18.20 22.99
CA ALA A 384 -3.94 -16.84 23.32
C ALA A 384 -4.86 -15.75 22.75
N ARG A 385 -5.96 -16.13 22.09
CA ARG A 385 -6.82 -15.20 21.37
C ARG A 385 -6.07 -14.24 20.44
N LEU A 386 -5.02 -14.73 19.78
CA LEU A 386 -4.39 -14.10 18.63
C LEU A 386 -5.19 -14.35 17.35
N ARG A 387 -6.12 -15.31 17.40
CA ARG A 387 -7.12 -15.66 16.40
C ARG A 387 -8.34 -16.24 17.09
N ASP A 388 -9.56 -15.80 16.74
CA ASP A 388 -10.78 -16.49 17.14
C ASP A 388 -10.97 -17.74 16.27
N PRO A 389 -11.52 -18.85 16.80
CA PRO A 389 -11.81 -20.04 16.01
C PRO A 389 -12.99 -19.79 15.05
N ASP A 390 -13.00 -20.52 13.92
CA ASP A 390 -14.11 -20.48 12.95
C ASP A 390 -15.33 -21.28 13.47
N GLY A 391 -15.11 -22.25 14.35
CA GLY A 391 -16.13 -23.01 15.07
C GLY A 391 -15.65 -23.42 16.47
N GLY A 392 -16.58 -23.71 17.37
CA GLY A 392 -16.27 -23.99 18.76
C GLY A 392 -16.08 -22.76 19.63
N SER A 393 -15.59 -22.95 20.85
CA SER A 393 -15.36 -21.89 21.83
C SER A 393 -14.16 -22.18 22.73
N VAL A 394 -13.50 -21.09 23.16
CA VAL A 394 -12.50 -21.11 24.24
C VAL A 394 -13.08 -20.41 25.42
N THR A 395 -13.02 -21.02 26.61
CA THR A 395 -13.45 -20.41 27.87
C THR A 395 -12.31 -20.40 28.86
N TYR A 396 -12.30 -19.37 29.70
CA TYR A 396 -11.42 -19.22 30.86
C TYR A 396 -12.33 -19.18 32.10
N ASP A 397 -12.13 -20.13 33.01
CA ASP A 397 -13.01 -20.32 34.18
C ASP A 397 -14.51 -20.37 33.79
N GLY A 398 -14.83 -21.05 32.68
CA GLY A 398 -16.18 -21.18 32.15
C GLY A 398 -16.73 -19.95 31.42
N VAL A 399 -15.98 -18.84 31.32
CA VAL A 399 -16.40 -17.60 30.61
C VAL A 399 -15.78 -17.58 29.21
N ASP A 400 -16.62 -17.35 28.20
CA ASP A 400 -16.14 -17.29 26.79
C ASP A 400 -15.09 -16.20 26.61
N ALA A 401 -13.96 -16.56 26.00
CA ALA A 401 -12.85 -15.65 25.70
C ALA A 401 -13.28 -14.39 24.94
N ARG A 402 -14.34 -14.47 24.13
CA ARG A 402 -14.87 -13.35 23.32
C ARG A 402 -15.54 -12.26 24.15
N THR A 403 -15.88 -12.54 25.40
CA THR A 403 -16.46 -11.53 26.31
C THR A 403 -15.42 -10.55 26.86
N TYR A 404 -14.15 -10.89 26.77
CA TYR A 404 -13.06 -10.06 27.27
C TYR A 404 -12.44 -9.19 26.18
N ALA A 405 -11.89 -8.05 26.53
CA ALA A 405 -11.05 -7.28 25.61
C ALA A 405 -9.74 -8.03 25.35
N PRO A 406 -9.29 -8.15 24.08
CA PRO A 406 -8.06 -8.91 23.77
C PRO A 406 -6.82 -8.40 24.52
N ASP A 407 -6.72 -7.09 24.74
CA ASP A 407 -5.58 -6.49 25.44
C ASP A 407 -5.59 -6.78 26.95
N ALA A 408 -6.76 -7.00 27.52
CA ALA A 408 -6.90 -7.47 28.90
C ALA A 408 -6.44 -8.93 29.04
N LEU A 409 -6.90 -9.82 28.13
CA LEU A 409 -6.46 -11.22 28.10
C LEU A 409 -4.95 -11.37 27.94
N ARG A 410 -4.30 -10.56 27.10
CA ARG A 410 -2.85 -10.64 26.85
C ARG A 410 -1.98 -10.28 28.05
N ARG A 411 -2.53 -9.67 29.10
CA ARG A 411 -1.84 -9.50 30.37
C ARG A 411 -1.79 -10.79 31.20
N HIS A 412 -2.78 -11.64 31.02
CA HIS A 412 -2.92 -12.91 31.74
C HIS A 412 -2.40 -14.10 30.93
N ILE A 413 -2.40 -14.00 29.58
CA ILE A 413 -1.96 -15.09 28.70
C ILE A 413 -0.90 -14.59 27.75
N VAL A 414 0.29 -15.13 27.83
CA VAL A 414 1.40 -14.82 26.93
C VAL A 414 1.74 -16.02 26.08
N CYS A 415 1.77 -15.83 24.76
CA CYS A 415 2.21 -16.84 23.81
C CYS A 415 3.58 -16.45 23.23
N LEU A 416 4.60 -17.27 23.50
CA LEU A 416 5.90 -17.15 22.88
C LEU A 416 5.90 -17.92 21.55
N PRO A 417 6.08 -17.23 20.43
CA PRO A 417 6.19 -17.87 19.12
C PRO A 417 7.51 -18.64 19.00
N GLN A 418 7.56 -19.60 18.09
CA GLN A 418 8.75 -20.40 17.81
C GLN A 418 9.97 -19.52 17.46
N ARG A 419 9.77 -18.42 16.75
CA ARG A 419 10.83 -17.49 16.35
C ARG A 419 10.69 -16.17 17.10
N GLN A 420 11.64 -15.91 17.99
CA GLN A 420 11.68 -14.65 18.72
C GLN A 420 12.27 -13.53 17.87
N TRP A 421 11.62 -12.38 17.93
CA TRP A 421 12.08 -11.18 17.24
C TRP A 421 12.77 -10.23 18.24
N VAL A 422 13.93 -9.71 17.86
CA VAL A 422 14.65 -8.70 18.62
C VAL A 422 14.63 -7.40 17.83
N PHE A 423 14.16 -6.34 18.47
CA PHE A 423 14.08 -5.01 17.87
C PHE A 423 15.44 -4.30 17.98
N GLU A 424 15.67 -3.35 17.07
CA GLU A 424 16.81 -2.44 17.17
C GLU A 424 16.68 -1.63 18.47
N GLY A 425 17.75 -1.62 19.28
CA GLY A 425 17.76 -0.99 20.60
C GLY A 425 18.61 -1.76 21.61
N THR A 426 18.50 -1.44 22.88
CA THR A 426 19.20 -2.12 23.97
C THR A 426 18.52 -3.42 24.37
N LEU A 427 19.21 -4.27 25.17
CA LEU A 427 18.56 -5.42 25.81
C LEU A 427 17.41 -4.96 26.71
N GLU A 428 17.64 -3.88 27.47
CA GLU A 428 16.63 -3.27 28.32
C GLU A 428 15.38 -2.86 27.52
N ASP A 429 15.54 -2.14 26.40
CA ASP A 429 14.44 -1.72 25.53
C ASP A 429 13.65 -2.93 25.01
N ASN A 430 14.36 -3.98 24.63
CA ASN A 430 13.76 -5.20 24.12
C ASN A 430 12.94 -5.95 25.16
N ILE A 431 13.39 -6.05 26.39
CA ILE A 431 12.66 -6.72 27.47
C ILE A 431 11.51 -5.83 27.94
N ARG A 432 11.75 -4.52 28.14
CA ARG A 432 10.76 -3.54 28.56
C ARG A 432 9.60 -3.37 27.56
N PHE A 433 9.80 -3.78 26.29
CA PHE A 433 8.74 -3.78 25.27
C PHE A 433 7.45 -4.46 25.73
N ALA A 434 7.57 -5.50 26.56
CA ALA A 434 6.41 -6.25 27.07
C ALA A 434 5.61 -5.50 28.15
N ARG A 435 6.28 -4.64 28.93
CA ARG A 435 5.71 -3.79 29.99
C ARG A 435 6.49 -2.48 30.05
N PRO A 436 6.07 -1.43 29.30
CA PRO A 436 6.81 -0.17 29.16
C PRO A 436 7.05 0.58 30.46
N GLU A 437 6.14 0.43 31.42
CA GLU A 437 6.20 1.04 32.76
C GLU A 437 7.14 0.32 33.74
N ALA A 438 7.71 -0.82 33.36
CA ALA A 438 8.59 -1.58 34.23
C ALA A 438 9.88 -0.80 34.59
N THR A 439 10.28 -0.90 35.85
CA THR A 439 11.52 -0.32 36.34
C THR A 439 12.72 -1.07 35.78
N ARG A 440 13.91 -0.44 35.83
CA ARG A 440 15.15 -1.10 35.39
C ARG A 440 15.47 -2.34 36.21
N ASP A 441 15.14 -2.32 37.51
CA ASP A 441 15.37 -3.44 38.41
C ASP A 441 14.47 -4.64 38.08
N GLU A 442 13.19 -4.41 37.74
CA GLU A 442 12.28 -5.46 37.29
C GLU A 442 12.76 -6.07 35.95
N VAL A 443 13.25 -5.23 35.02
CA VAL A 443 13.84 -5.70 33.76
C VAL A 443 15.11 -6.53 34.03
N ALA A 444 15.97 -6.11 34.96
CA ALA A 444 17.18 -6.85 35.35
C ALA A 444 16.84 -8.21 35.99
N GLN A 445 15.80 -8.24 36.85
CA GLN A 445 15.32 -9.48 37.45
C GLN A 445 14.78 -10.44 36.40
N ALA A 446 13.94 -9.95 35.46
CA ALA A 446 13.42 -10.75 34.36
C ALA A 446 14.53 -11.29 33.43
N ALA A 447 15.54 -10.46 33.12
CA ALA A 447 16.71 -10.87 32.35
C ALA A 447 17.50 -11.98 33.06
N THR A 448 17.74 -11.81 34.35
CA THR A 448 18.48 -12.79 35.19
C THR A 448 17.68 -14.10 35.29
N ALA A 449 16.37 -14.02 35.55
CA ALA A 449 15.52 -15.19 35.61
C ALA A 449 15.47 -15.99 34.29
N ALA A 450 15.55 -15.30 33.16
CA ALA A 450 15.65 -15.92 31.83
C ALA A 450 17.05 -16.41 31.45
N GLY A 451 18.05 -16.24 32.32
CA GLY A 451 19.43 -16.68 32.08
C GLY A 451 20.21 -15.76 31.14
N LEU A 452 19.94 -14.44 31.15
CA LEU A 452 20.63 -13.42 30.36
C LEU A 452 21.56 -12.54 31.19
N SER A 453 21.92 -12.92 32.41
CA SER A 453 22.77 -12.14 33.29
C SER A 453 24.16 -11.84 32.74
N HIS A 454 24.62 -12.63 31.76
CA HIS A 454 25.89 -12.44 31.06
C HIS A 454 25.87 -11.31 30.01
N ILE A 455 24.67 -10.80 29.67
CA ILE A 455 24.50 -9.73 28.69
C ILE A 455 24.12 -8.43 29.42
N PRO A 456 24.93 -7.36 29.29
CA PRO A 456 24.60 -6.07 29.88
C PRO A 456 23.28 -5.50 29.31
N LEU A 457 22.46 -4.89 30.18
CA LEU A 457 21.16 -4.33 29.78
C LEU A 457 21.27 -3.22 28.73
N ASP A 458 22.36 -2.48 28.71
CA ASP A 458 22.66 -1.38 27.77
C ASP A 458 23.31 -1.87 26.47
N ARG A 459 23.61 -3.19 26.33
CA ARG A 459 24.08 -3.75 25.07
C ARG A 459 23.04 -3.50 23.96
N ARG A 460 23.49 -2.83 22.88
CA ARG A 460 22.66 -2.50 21.72
C ARG A 460 22.69 -3.59 20.66
N PHE A 461 21.56 -3.82 20.04
CA PHE A 461 21.38 -4.71 18.89
C PHE A 461 21.01 -3.87 17.67
N GLY A 462 21.60 -4.20 16.51
CA GLY A 462 21.25 -3.60 15.24
C GLY A 462 20.09 -4.34 14.53
N ALA A 463 19.67 -3.81 13.40
CA ALA A 463 18.57 -4.39 12.61
C ALA A 463 18.82 -5.82 12.11
N SER A 464 20.09 -6.26 12.02
CA SER A 464 20.43 -7.60 11.52
C SER A 464 20.42 -8.71 12.59
N THR A 465 20.39 -8.40 13.87
CA THR A 465 20.41 -9.34 15.02
C THR A 465 21.38 -10.55 14.87
N LEU A 466 22.38 -10.44 13.99
CA LEU A 466 23.35 -11.51 13.69
C LEU A 466 24.25 -11.83 14.89
N ASP A 467 24.34 -10.90 15.85
CA ASP A 467 25.22 -10.99 17.03
C ASP A 467 24.61 -11.80 18.18
N LEU A 468 23.40 -12.34 18.01
CA LEU A 468 22.71 -13.14 19.02
C LEU A 468 22.60 -14.60 18.57
N SER A 469 22.92 -15.52 19.46
CA SER A 469 22.63 -16.94 19.29
C SER A 469 21.12 -17.21 19.27
N ALA A 470 20.70 -18.36 18.75
CA ALA A 470 19.29 -18.77 18.77
C ALA A 470 18.76 -18.86 20.22
N GLY A 471 19.59 -19.42 21.14
CA GLY A 471 19.24 -19.52 22.55
C GLY A 471 19.08 -18.16 23.24
N GLU A 472 19.97 -17.19 22.98
CA GLU A 472 19.83 -15.84 23.54
C GLU A 472 18.56 -15.14 23.06
N ARG A 473 18.20 -15.28 21.77
CA ARG A 473 16.93 -14.75 21.27
C ARG A 473 15.73 -15.37 21.98
N GLN A 474 15.73 -16.71 22.20
CA GLN A 474 14.66 -17.38 22.95
C GLN A 474 14.59 -16.88 24.39
N ARG A 475 15.73 -16.70 25.04
CA ARG A 475 15.79 -16.16 26.42
C ARG A 475 15.31 -14.72 26.51
N ILE A 476 15.52 -13.88 25.50
CA ILE A 476 14.92 -12.52 25.42
C ILE A 476 13.40 -12.61 25.36
N GLY A 477 12.85 -13.52 24.55
CA GLY A 477 11.41 -13.78 24.52
C GLY A 477 10.86 -14.24 25.88
N LEU A 478 11.58 -15.15 26.54
CA LEU A 478 11.23 -15.60 27.88
C LEU A 478 11.28 -14.47 28.91
N ALA A 479 12.32 -13.62 28.88
CA ALA A 479 12.42 -12.45 29.75
C ALA A 479 11.25 -11.49 29.59
N ARG A 480 10.78 -11.26 28.36
CA ARG A 480 9.54 -10.49 28.07
C ARG A 480 8.33 -11.10 28.74
N ALA A 481 8.16 -12.41 28.61
CA ALA A 481 7.03 -13.10 29.20
C ALA A 481 7.06 -13.05 30.74
N LEU A 482 8.24 -13.23 31.33
CA LEU A 482 8.43 -13.15 32.78
C LEU A 482 8.18 -11.74 33.33
N LEU A 483 8.53 -10.70 32.56
CA LEU A 483 8.29 -9.31 32.94
C LEU A 483 6.79 -8.97 32.99
N VAL A 484 5.97 -9.60 32.10
CA VAL A 484 4.49 -9.46 32.13
C VAL A 484 3.89 -10.15 33.32
N ASP A 485 4.48 -11.26 33.79
CA ASP A 485 4.02 -12.10 34.90
C ASP A 485 2.62 -12.72 34.64
N PRO A 486 2.43 -13.46 33.52
CA PRO A 486 1.11 -13.97 33.14
C PRO A 486 0.69 -15.19 33.97
N ASP A 487 -0.64 -15.44 34.07
CA ASP A 487 -1.19 -16.65 34.69
C ASP A 487 -0.98 -17.89 33.80
N VAL A 488 -1.02 -17.70 32.47
CA VAL A 488 -0.88 -18.76 31.48
C VAL A 488 0.25 -18.43 30.52
N LEU A 489 1.22 -19.34 30.38
CA LEU A 489 2.34 -19.22 29.46
C LEU A 489 2.25 -20.32 28.38
N LEU A 490 2.11 -19.90 27.15
CA LEU A 490 2.04 -20.78 25.97
C LEU A 490 3.37 -20.68 25.21
N LEU A 491 4.04 -21.81 24.99
CA LEU A 491 5.35 -21.87 24.33
C LEU A 491 5.22 -22.67 23.03
N ASP A 492 5.47 -22.01 21.89
CA ASP A 492 5.45 -22.66 20.59
C ASP A 492 6.88 -23.11 20.21
N ASN A 493 7.15 -24.40 20.37
CA ASN A 493 8.41 -25.06 20.01
C ASN A 493 9.66 -24.27 20.52
N PRO A 494 9.72 -23.98 21.83
CA PRO A 494 10.70 -23.04 22.40
C PRO A 494 12.16 -23.51 22.25
N THR A 495 12.39 -24.79 22.02
CA THR A 495 13.69 -25.42 21.91
C THR A 495 14.11 -25.72 20.47
N ALA A 496 13.34 -25.27 19.48
CA ALA A 496 13.65 -25.49 18.08
C ALA A 496 15.01 -24.88 17.70
N ASN A 497 15.84 -25.66 17.03
CA ASN A 497 17.19 -25.30 16.59
C ASN A 497 18.18 -25.01 17.72
N LEU A 498 17.94 -25.53 18.92
CA LEU A 498 18.89 -25.55 20.00
C LEU A 498 19.57 -26.94 20.06
N ASP A 499 20.80 -26.95 20.51
CA ASP A 499 21.51 -28.18 20.91
C ASP A 499 20.93 -28.74 22.22
N ALA A 500 21.15 -30.02 22.50
CA ALA A 500 20.51 -30.71 23.61
C ALA A 500 20.85 -30.09 24.99
N GLU A 501 22.04 -29.54 25.18
CA GLU A 501 22.45 -28.89 26.43
C GLU A 501 21.69 -27.55 26.63
N THR A 502 21.65 -26.73 25.59
CA THR A 502 20.90 -25.44 25.60
C THR A 502 19.39 -25.67 25.74
N GLU A 503 18.84 -26.74 25.12
CA GLU A 503 17.47 -27.15 25.28
C GLU A 503 17.13 -27.50 26.73
N ALA A 504 17.89 -28.40 27.35
CA ALA A 504 17.67 -28.80 28.74
C ALA A 504 17.75 -27.57 29.68
N ALA A 505 18.78 -26.73 29.52
CA ALA A 505 18.98 -25.53 30.32
C ALA A 505 17.81 -24.52 30.15
N LEU A 506 17.22 -24.40 28.95
CA LEU A 506 16.07 -23.52 28.72
C LEU A 506 14.81 -24.11 29.38
N LEU A 507 14.54 -25.40 29.22
CA LEU A 507 13.39 -26.07 29.84
C LEU A 507 13.46 -26.02 31.37
N GLU A 508 14.61 -26.30 31.97
CA GLU A 508 14.83 -26.13 33.42
C GLU A 508 14.57 -24.68 33.86
N THR A 509 15.02 -23.69 33.09
CA THR A 509 14.73 -22.28 33.37
C THR A 509 13.26 -22.00 33.34
N VAL A 510 12.53 -22.46 32.33
CA VAL A 510 11.08 -22.29 32.18
C VAL A 510 10.34 -22.91 33.36
N LEU A 511 10.70 -24.13 33.77
CA LEU A 511 10.08 -24.80 34.91
C LEU A 511 10.36 -24.13 36.24
N ARG A 512 11.61 -23.65 36.44
CA ARG A 512 11.99 -22.90 37.65
C ARG A 512 11.18 -21.62 37.83
N VAL A 513 10.96 -20.89 36.74
CA VAL A 513 10.23 -19.61 36.76
C VAL A 513 8.72 -19.77 36.61
N ARG A 514 8.21 -21.00 36.50
CA ARG A 514 6.78 -21.33 36.41
C ARG A 514 5.99 -20.72 37.57
N ASN A 515 6.47 -20.83 38.79
CA ASN A 515 5.90 -20.23 40.01
C ASN A 515 4.37 -20.43 40.14
N GLY A 516 3.88 -21.67 39.89
CA GLY A 516 2.44 -21.98 39.96
C GLY A 516 1.61 -21.61 38.72
N ARG A 517 2.19 -20.99 37.68
CA ARG A 517 1.48 -20.65 36.44
C ARG A 517 1.14 -21.89 35.62
N THR A 518 0.06 -21.79 34.86
CA THR A 518 -0.29 -22.77 33.84
C THR A 518 0.69 -22.69 32.67
N LEU A 519 1.23 -23.82 32.23
CA LEU A 519 2.24 -23.88 31.18
C LEU A 519 1.82 -24.85 30.07
N VAL A 520 1.76 -24.39 28.83
CA VAL A 520 1.51 -25.24 27.66
C VAL A 520 2.72 -25.17 26.73
N ILE A 521 3.36 -26.31 26.51
CA ILE A 521 4.54 -26.39 25.66
C ILE A 521 4.22 -27.21 24.42
N ALA A 522 4.09 -26.58 23.28
CA ALA A 522 4.00 -27.28 22.01
C ALA A 522 5.39 -27.69 21.54
N SER A 523 5.61 -28.97 21.30
CA SER A 523 6.89 -29.49 20.82
C SER A 523 6.71 -30.74 19.95
N GLN A 524 7.74 -31.04 19.16
CA GLN A 524 7.88 -32.32 18.46
C GLN A 524 8.84 -33.25 19.18
N GLN A 525 9.57 -32.72 20.14
CA GLN A 525 10.60 -33.46 20.88
C GLN A 525 9.99 -34.18 22.08
N THR A 526 10.33 -35.42 22.24
CA THR A 526 9.86 -36.25 23.37
C THR A 526 10.45 -35.81 24.71
N ALA A 527 11.58 -35.09 24.70
CA ALA A 527 12.19 -34.55 25.92
C ALA A 527 11.23 -33.67 26.71
N VAL A 528 10.37 -32.89 26.03
CA VAL A 528 9.41 -31.99 26.68
C VAL A 528 8.34 -32.77 27.45
N THR A 529 7.98 -34.00 27.02
CA THR A 529 6.96 -34.80 27.69
C THR A 529 7.37 -35.30 29.08
N SER A 530 8.68 -35.42 29.34
CA SER A 530 9.19 -35.83 30.67
C SER A 530 9.06 -34.73 31.74
N TYR A 531 8.82 -33.48 31.32
CA TYR A 531 8.64 -32.32 32.18
C TYR A 531 7.17 -31.92 32.37
N ALA A 532 6.24 -32.57 31.65
CA ALA A 532 4.82 -32.22 31.67
C ALA A 532 4.04 -33.13 32.63
N ASP A 533 3.07 -32.54 33.32
CA ASP A 533 2.11 -33.29 34.15
C ASP A 533 1.20 -34.19 33.26
N ARG A 534 0.91 -33.68 32.03
CA ARG A 534 0.08 -34.39 31.07
C ARG A 534 0.50 -34.06 29.62
N THR A 535 0.35 -35.05 28.75
CA THR A 535 0.60 -34.90 27.32
C THR A 535 -0.68 -34.99 26.52
N ILE A 536 -0.93 -34.01 25.66
CA ILE A 536 -2.02 -33.97 24.70
C ILE A 536 -1.44 -34.14 23.30
N SER A 537 -1.87 -35.16 22.57
CA SER A 537 -1.41 -35.39 21.19
C SER A 537 -2.44 -34.90 20.19
N LEU A 538 -2.04 -33.96 19.33
CA LEU A 538 -2.82 -33.59 18.16
C LEU A 538 -2.61 -34.65 17.07
N ALA A 539 -3.71 -35.28 16.66
CA ALA A 539 -3.68 -36.30 15.63
C ALA A 539 -3.07 -35.76 14.33
N PRO A 540 -2.34 -36.60 13.59
CA PRO A 540 -1.92 -36.24 12.25
C PRO A 540 -3.17 -35.95 11.42
N ARG A 541 -3.12 -34.89 10.68
CA ARG A 541 -4.17 -34.49 9.76
C ARG A 541 -4.55 -35.66 8.85
N ALA A 542 -5.81 -36.02 8.75
CA ALA A 542 -6.30 -36.84 7.67
C ALA A 542 -5.99 -36.10 6.36
N THR A 543 -5.01 -36.55 5.61
CA THR A 543 -4.76 -36.08 4.26
C THR A 543 -6.03 -36.36 3.48
N ALA A 544 -6.79 -35.34 3.11
CA ALA A 544 -7.73 -35.48 2.01
C ALA A 544 -6.93 -36.10 0.86
N PRO A 545 -7.44 -37.17 0.20
CA PRO A 545 -6.74 -37.76 -0.93
C PRO A 545 -6.41 -36.61 -1.90
N ASP A 546 -5.15 -36.56 -2.29
CA ASP A 546 -4.63 -35.56 -3.22
C ASP A 546 -5.63 -35.39 -4.36
N ALA A 547 -6.29 -34.24 -4.42
CA ALA A 547 -6.84 -33.76 -5.67
C ALA A 547 -5.62 -33.45 -6.54
N VAL A 548 -5.03 -34.49 -7.11
CA VAL A 548 -4.19 -34.40 -8.29
C VAL A 548 -5.07 -33.71 -9.32
N ALA A 549 -4.88 -32.42 -9.48
CA ALA A 549 -5.38 -31.70 -10.63
C ALA A 549 -4.72 -32.38 -11.84
N THR A 550 -5.41 -33.33 -12.39
CA THR A 550 -5.14 -33.89 -13.71
C THR A 550 -5.30 -32.73 -14.69
N LEU A 551 -4.21 -32.03 -14.96
CA LEU A 551 -4.06 -31.22 -16.16
C LEU A 551 -3.98 -32.21 -17.34
N THR A 552 -5.12 -32.79 -17.70
CA THR A 552 -5.32 -33.39 -19.00
C THR A 552 -5.36 -32.27 -20.02
N GLY A 553 -4.16 -31.89 -20.52
CA GLY A 553 -4.03 -31.15 -21.75
C GLY A 553 -4.60 -32.02 -22.88
N ALA A 554 -5.76 -31.65 -23.36
CA ALA A 554 -6.27 -32.12 -24.62
C ALA A 554 -5.40 -31.50 -25.73
N ALA A 555 -4.30 -32.17 -26.06
CA ALA A 555 -3.64 -32.03 -27.35
C ALA A 555 -4.27 -33.06 -28.29
N GLY A 556 -5.35 -32.68 -28.94
CA GLY A 556 -5.86 -33.40 -30.11
C GLY A 556 -4.90 -33.24 -31.25
N LEU A 557 -4.08 -34.27 -31.46
CA LEU A 557 -3.43 -34.53 -32.73
C LEU A 557 -4.42 -35.34 -33.59
N GLU A 558 -5.17 -34.66 -34.44
CA GLU A 558 -5.77 -35.31 -35.60
C GLU A 558 -4.84 -35.09 -36.80
N GLY A 559 -4.20 -36.17 -37.17
CA GLY A 559 -3.55 -36.29 -38.47
C GLY A 559 -4.61 -36.48 -39.54
N GLY A 560 -4.59 -35.66 -40.58
CA GLY A 560 -5.30 -35.82 -41.83
C GLY A 560 -4.31 -35.77 -42.95
N LYS A 561 -4.06 -36.94 -43.52
CA LYS A 561 -3.41 -37.12 -44.83
C LYS A 561 -4.36 -36.62 -45.94
N ASP A 562 -3.73 -36.27 -47.02
CA ASP A 562 -4.11 -36.29 -48.43
C ASP A 562 -4.38 -34.94 -49.10
N SER A 563 -3.50 -34.82 -50.09
CA SER A 563 -3.39 -34.11 -51.37
C SER A 563 -2.76 -32.73 -51.35
#